data_58bc611dcf19d14f4bb21ca112c4837e
#
_entry.id   58bc611dcf19d14f4bb21ca112c4837e
#
_cell.length_a   1.000
_cell.length_b   1.000
_cell.length_c   1.000
_cell.angle_alpha   90.00
_cell.angle_beta   90.00
_cell.angle_gamma   90.00
#
_symmetry.space_group_name_H-M   'P 1'
#
loop_
_entity.id
_entity.type
_entity.pdbx_description
1 polymer ?
#
loop_
_entity_poly.entity_id
_entity_poly.type
_entity_poly.pdbx_seq_one_letter_code
_entity_poly.pdbx_strand_id
1 'polypeptide(L)'
;MPSPAPLSAPRSPISREADAFVRTKIVATMGPASRTEEAIRGLVEAGVDVFRLNMAHGSIPEHEETLGRIRSVSAELERPVAVLVDLAGPKIRLGELPDGLVECVEGAEITFVRGEESDRADRFVTNYPPLVDELAVGDAVMIADGTVSLVVESKTSDEARCRVVQPGPIRSRQGVNLPGVKLSVPAMSQTDWQHAEWAAAAGADFVSLSFVRSPVEVTLLEQLLRTRGSRARVIAKIEKREAVDNLEAIVEAAGGVMVARGDLGVETDVASMPMVQKRIIRVCQQFQKPVIVATQ
;
A
#
# COMPACT_ATOMS: atom_id res chain seq x y z
N MET A 1 -31.40 -36.41 -8.53
CA MET A 1 -30.58 -35.20 -8.25
C MET A 1 -31.45 -34.00 -8.55
N PRO A 2 -31.84 -33.17 -7.60
CA PRO A 2 -32.61 -31.97 -7.88
C PRO A 2 -31.71 -30.90 -8.52
N SER A 3 -32.24 -30.25 -9.56
CA SER A 3 -31.63 -29.15 -10.30
C SER A 3 -31.37 -27.96 -9.40
N PRO A 4 -30.24 -27.23 -9.55
CA PRO A 4 -29.99 -26.01 -8.73
C PRO A 4 -31.00 -24.92 -9.09
N ALA A 5 -31.49 -24.24 -8.05
CA ALA A 5 -32.38 -23.10 -8.16
C ALA A 5 -31.74 -21.96 -8.96
N PRO A 6 -32.48 -21.17 -9.74
CA PRO A 6 -31.96 -20.05 -10.49
C PRO A 6 -31.45 -18.95 -9.51
N LEU A 7 -30.27 -18.43 -9.80
CA LEU A 7 -29.71 -17.25 -9.13
C LEU A 7 -30.73 -16.11 -9.18
N SER A 8 -31.04 -15.53 -8.03
CA SER A 8 -31.98 -14.42 -7.90
C SER A 8 -31.55 -13.25 -8.78
N ALA A 9 -32.55 -12.63 -9.44
CA ALA A 9 -32.39 -11.44 -10.26
C ALA A 9 -31.58 -10.34 -9.55
N PRO A 10 -30.82 -9.52 -10.29
CA PRO A 10 -30.07 -8.41 -9.71
C PRO A 10 -31.05 -7.50 -8.96
N ARG A 11 -30.73 -7.22 -7.69
CA ARG A 11 -31.48 -6.26 -6.88
C ARG A 11 -31.48 -4.93 -7.62
N SER A 12 -32.65 -4.30 -7.73
CA SER A 12 -32.81 -2.96 -8.26
C SER A 12 -31.78 -2.02 -7.62
N PRO A 13 -31.20 -1.07 -8.37
CA PRO A 13 -30.29 -0.09 -7.79
C PRO A 13 -31.01 0.59 -6.62
N ILE A 14 -30.35 0.58 -5.47
CA ILE A 14 -30.86 1.27 -4.27
C ILE A 14 -30.92 2.74 -4.67
N SER A 15 -32.14 3.25 -4.93
CA SER A 15 -32.36 4.68 -5.09
C SER A 15 -31.99 5.33 -3.76
N ARG A 16 -30.82 5.95 -3.67
CA ARG A 16 -30.51 6.85 -2.56
C ARG A 16 -31.47 8.03 -2.71
N GLU A 17 -32.50 8.08 -1.85
CA GLU A 17 -33.28 9.30 -1.70
C GLU A 17 -32.31 10.45 -1.50
N ALA A 18 -32.54 11.55 -2.20
CA ALA A 18 -31.60 12.67 -2.36
C ALA A 18 -31.14 13.34 -1.05
N ASP A 19 -31.69 12.95 0.10
CA ASP A 19 -31.43 13.58 1.40
C ASP A 19 -30.72 12.68 2.44
N ALA A 20 -30.39 11.42 2.12
CA ALA A 20 -29.68 10.59 3.07
C ALA A 20 -28.18 10.90 3.07
N PHE A 21 -27.71 11.71 3.99
CA PHE A 21 -26.29 11.98 4.20
C PHE A 21 -25.58 10.70 4.65
N VAL A 22 -24.92 10.00 3.70
CA VAL A 22 -24.11 8.82 4.00
C VAL A 22 -22.79 9.26 4.61
N ARG A 23 -22.59 8.96 5.88
CA ARG A 23 -21.38 9.36 6.64
C ARG A 23 -20.14 8.55 6.24
N THR A 24 -20.32 7.26 5.94
CA THR A 24 -19.22 6.39 5.51
C THR A 24 -19.04 6.50 4.01
N LYS A 25 -17.83 6.93 3.60
CA LYS A 25 -17.47 7.10 2.21
C LYS A 25 -16.83 5.83 1.65
N ILE A 26 -17.08 5.56 0.36
CA ILE A 26 -16.54 4.38 -0.33
C ILE A 26 -15.33 4.81 -1.17
N VAL A 27 -14.19 4.16 -0.93
CA VAL A 27 -12.98 4.31 -1.74
C VAL A 27 -12.83 3.08 -2.64
N ALA A 28 -12.85 3.26 -3.96
CA ALA A 28 -12.67 2.19 -4.93
C ALA A 28 -11.30 2.30 -5.62
N THR A 29 -10.54 1.22 -5.63
CA THR A 29 -9.26 1.16 -6.36
C THR A 29 -9.52 0.85 -7.83
N MET A 30 -8.91 1.67 -8.69
CA MET A 30 -8.96 1.48 -10.13
C MET A 30 -8.00 0.36 -10.55
N GLY A 31 -8.50 -0.52 -11.40
CA GLY A 31 -7.75 -1.63 -11.96
C GLY A 31 -8.20 -1.92 -13.40
N PRO A 32 -7.61 -2.93 -14.07
CA PRO A 32 -7.94 -3.22 -15.47
C PRO A 32 -9.43 -3.40 -15.76
N ALA A 33 -10.17 -4.02 -14.84
CA ALA A 33 -11.61 -4.27 -14.97
C ALA A 33 -12.50 -3.04 -14.73
N SER A 34 -11.96 -1.96 -14.16
CA SER A 34 -12.74 -0.78 -13.74
C SER A 34 -12.35 0.53 -14.46
N ARG A 35 -11.45 0.47 -15.47
CA ARG A 35 -10.91 1.66 -16.16
C ARG A 35 -11.82 2.18 -17.27
N THR A 36 -12.84 1.42 -17.71
CA THR A 36 -13.75 1.86 -18.76
C THR A 36 -14.72 2.92 -18.22
N GLU A 37 -15.16 3.82 -19.08
CA GLU A 37 -16.13 4.86 -18.73
C GLU A 37 -17.44 4.28 -18.19
N GLU A 38 -17.91 3.18 -18.79
CA GLU A 38 -19.10 2.46 -18.34
C GLU A 38 -18.94 1.91 -16.92
N ALA A 39 -17.78 1.29 -16.61
CA ALA A 39 -17.49 0.77 -15.28
C ALA A 39 -17.38 1.90 -14.24
N ILE A 40 -16.72 3.02 -14.59
CA ILE A 40 -16.62 4.20 -13.74
C ILE A 40 -18.01 4.76 -13.45
N ARG A 41 -18.86 4.91 -14.48
CA ARG A 41 -20.26 5.35 -14.34
C ARG A 41 -21.05 4.46 -13.38
N GLY A 42 -21.00 3.15 -13.57
CA GLY A 42 -21.65 2.21 -12.67
C GLY A 42 -21.15 2.31 -11.22
N LEU A 43 -19.85 2.54 -11.01
CA LEU A 43 -19.29 2.75 -9.68
C LEU A 43 -19.76 4.05 -9.03
N VAL A 44 -19.82 5.16 -9.78
CA VAL A 44 -20.36 6.43 -9.29
C VAL A 44 -21.83 6.30 -8.93
N GLU A 45 -22.63 5.66 -9.79
CA GLU A 45 -24.06 5.42 -9.54
C GLU A 45 -24.28 4.49 -8.34
N ALA A 46 -23.42 3.48 -8.15
CA ALA A 46 -23.42 2.62 -6.97
C ALA A 46 -22.99 3.33 -5.68
N GLY A 47 -22.46 4.56 -5.78
CA GLY A 47 -22.16 5.42 -4.63
C GLY A 47 -20.70 5.42 -4.20
N VAL A 48 -19.75 5.15 -5.09
CA VAL A 48 -18.34 5.41 -4.85
C VAL A 48 -18.11 6.90 -4.71
N ASP A 49 -17.40 7.30 -3.67
CA ASP A 49 -17.10 8.70 -3.35
C ASP A 49 -15.66 9.08 -3.73
N VAL A 50 -14.73 8.10 -3.71
CA VAL A 50 -13.31 8.33 -3.96
C VAL A 50 -12.74 7.24 -4.86
N PHE A 51 -12.07 7.62 -5.93
CA PHE A 51 -11.33 6.70 -6.80
C PHE A 51 -9.85 6.71 -6.44
N ARG A 52 -9.28 5.53 -6.11
CA ARG A 52 -7.86 5.38 -5.78
C ARG A 52 -7.09 4.92 -7.02
N LEU A 53 -6.09 5.70 -7.42
CA LEU A 53 -5.10 5.36 -8.44
C LEU A 53 -3.83 4.86 -7.75
N ASN A 54 -3.53 3.56 -7.90
CA ASN A 54 -2.36 2.94 -7.26
C ASN A 54 -1.13 3.05 -8.17
N MET A 55 -0.19 3.90 -7.80
CA MET A 55 1.02 4.18 -8.59
C MET A 55 2.06 3.05 -8.56
N ALA A 56 1.82 1.97 -7.80
CA ALA A 56 2.66 0.77 -7.87
C ALA A 56 2.45 -0.01 -9.17
N HIS A 57 1.40 0.28 -9.93
CA HIS A 57 1.01 -0.41 -11.17
C HIS A 57 0.60 0.60 -12.22
N GLY A 58 0.85 0.25 -13.48
CA GLY A 58 0.52 1.11 -14.62
C GLY A 58 1.55 2.22 -14.84
N SER A 59 1.25 3.12 -15.76
CA SER A 59 2.08 4.25 -16.16
C SER A 59 1.34 5.57 -15.95
N ILE A 60 2.07 6.68 -15.88
CA ILE A 60 1.46 8.02 -15.76
C ILE A 60 0.42 8.26 -16.87
N PRO A 61 0.68 7.98 -18.17
CA PRO A 61 -0.34 8.16 -19.21
C PRO A 61 -1.62 7.36 -18.99
N GLU A 62 -1.53 6.11 -18.49
CA GLU A 62 -2.71 5.30 -18.16
C GLU A 62 -3.52 5.87 -16.98
N HIS A 63 -2.82 6.41 -15.99
CA HIS A 63 -3.47 7.08 -14.86
C HIS A 63 -4.11 8.40 -15.27
N GLU A 64 -3.47 9.16 -16.15
CA GLU A 64 -4.01 10.41 -16.69
C GLU A 64 -5.28 10.17 -17.50
N GLU A 65 -5.29 9.16 -18.37
CA GLU A 65 -6.49 8.75 -19.10
C GLU A 65 -7.62 8.33 -18.15
N THR A 66 -7.29 7.52 -17.13
CA THR A 66 -8.27 7.07 -16.12
C THR A 66 -8.84 8.26 -15.33
N LEU A 67 -7.98 9.20 -14.91
CA LEU A 67 -8.39 10.43 -14.23
C LEU A 67 -9.32 11.26 -15.10
N GLY A 68 -8.99 11.43 -16.38
CA GLY A 68 -9.82 12.15 -17.35
C GLY A 68 -11.22 11.54 -17.45
N ARG A 69 -11.32 10.21 -17.55
CA ARG A 69 -12.62 9.50 -17.56
C ARG A 69 -13.40 9.70 -16.25
N ILE A 70 -12.74 9.62 -15.10
CA ILE A 70 -13.40 9.87 -13.80
C ILE A 70 -13.97 11.28 -13.75
N ARG A 71 -13.21 12.29 -14.17
CA ARG A 71 -13.67 13.69 -14.17
C ARG A 71 -14.82 13.91 -15.17
N SER A 72 -14.77 13.31 -16.36
CA SER A 72 -15.85 13.38 -17.36
C SER A 72 -17.15 12.79 -16.80
N VAL A 73 -17.11 11.57 -16.31
CA VAL A 73 -18.29 10.87 -15.74
C VAL A 73 -18.85 11.63 -14.53
N SER A 74 -17.98 12.14 -13.66
CA SER A 74 -18.39 12.95 -12.50
C SER A 74 -19.16 14.21 -12.92
N ALA A 75 -18.68 14.89 -13.98
CA ALA A 75 -19.34 16.08 -14.51
C ALA A 75 -20.68 15.75 -15.18
N GLU A 76 -20.73 14.71 -16.01
CA GLU A 76 -21.95 14.27 -16.70
C GLU A 76 -23.07 13.85 -15.73
N LEU A 77 -22.71 13.19 -14.64
CA LEU A 77 -23.66 12.74 -13.61
C LEU A 77 -23.98 13.82 -12.58
N GLU A 78 -23.33 15.00 -12.68
CA GLU A 78 -23.39 16.07 -11.66
C GLU A 78 -23.14 15.56 -10.24
N ARG A 79 -22.27 14.51 -10.11
CA ARG A 79 -21.91 13.89 -8.84
C ARG A 79 -20.42 14.05 -8.58
N PRO A 80 -20.04 14.96 -7.68
CA PRO A 80 -18.63 15.18 -7.36
C PRO A 80 -18.03 13.94 -6.70
N VAL A 81 -16.93 13.45 -7.26
CA VAL A 81 -16.12 12.38 -6.69
C VAL A 81 -14.67 12.85 -6.53
N ALA A 82 -14.00 12.33 -5.51
CA ALA A 82 -12.59 12.65 -5.27
C ALA A 82 -11.67 11.62 -5.92
N VAL A 83 -10.42 12.04 -6.17
CA VAL A 83 -9.34 11.15 -6.63
C VAL A 83 -8.21 11.14 -5.62
N LEU A 84 -7.82 9.93 -5.20
CA LEU A 84 -6.71 9.64 -4.33
C LEU A 84 -5.59 9.00 -5.17
N VAL A 85 -4.46 9.69 -5.29
CA VAL A 85 -3.23 9.13 -5.86
C VAL A 85 -2.44 8.45 -4.76
N ASP A 86 -2.21 7.14 -4.87
CA ASP A 86 -1.54 6.34 -3.84
C ASP A 86 -0.11 6.02 -4.27
N LEU A 87 0.87 6.70 -3.65
CA LEU A 87 2.29 6.53 -3.92
C LEU A 87 2.74 5.14 -3.49
N ALA A 88 3.56 4.48 -4.32
CA ALA A 88 4.02 3.11 -4.07
C ALA A 88 4.88 2.98 -2.81
N GLY A 89 5.69 4.01 -2.54
CA GLY A 89 6.70 3.97 -1.50
C GLY A 89 7.89 3.07 -1.85
N PRO A 90 8.90 3.06 -1.01
CA PRO A 90 10.14 2.29 -1.22
C PRO A 90 9.94 0.82 -0.86
N LYS A 91 9.12 0.08 -1.60
CA LYS A 91 8.90 -1.35 -1.34
C LYS A 91 10.15 -2.15 -1.68
N ILE A 92 10.69 -2.84 -0.67
CA ILE A 92 11.80 -3.78 -0.88
C ILE A 92 11.25 -5.00 -1.61
N ARG A 93 11.98 -5.46 -2.64
CA ARG A 93 11.60 -6.61 -3.45
C ARG A 93 12.79 -7.52 -3.68
N LEU A 94 12.54 -8.79 -3.79
CA LEU A 94 13.51 -9.76 -4.28
C LEU A 94 13.93 -9.40 -5.71
N GLY A 95 15.16 -9.72 -6.07
CA GLY A 95 15.63 -9.76 -7.45
C GLY A 95 15.00 -10.92 -8.24
N GLU A 96 15.57 -11.19 -9.41
CA GLU A 96 15.21 -12.36 -10.20
C GLU A 96 15.69 -13.64 -9.51
N LEU A 97 14.85 -14.66 -9.51
CA LEU A 97 15.17 -15.99 -9.01
C LEU A 97 15.40 -16.94 -10.19
N PRO A 98 16.28 -17.96 -10.03
CA PRO A 98 16.40 -19.02 -11.01
C PRO A 98 15.02 -19.62 -11.33
N ASP A 99 14.72 -19.83 -12.59
CA ASP A 99 13.41 -20.35 -13.07
C ASP A 99 12.18 -19.53 -12.60
N GLY A 100 12.38 -18.35 -12.04
CA GLY A 100 11.34 -17.43 -11.57
C GLY A 100 10.63 -17.86 -10.29
N LEU A 101 10.93 -19.04 -9.74
CA LEU A 101 10.28 -19.65 -8.58
C LEU A 101 11.28 -20.44 -7.75
N VAL A 102 11.22 -20.31 -6.44
CA VAL A 102 11.94 -21.15 -5.48
C VAL A 102 10.97 -21.66 -4.41
N GLU A 103 11.01 -22.95 -4.12
CA GLU A 103 10.28 -23.56 -3.02
C GLU A 103 11.13 -23.52 -1.76
N CYS A 104 10.74 -22.70 -0.79
CA CYS A 104 11.41 -22.62 0.50
C CYS A 104 10.91 -23.74 1.41
N VAL A 105 11.80 -24.63 1.80
CA VAL A 105 11.49 -25.74 2.70
C VAL A 105 11.85 -25.35 4.14
N GLU A 106 11.05 -25.77 5.12
CA GLU A 106 11.31 -25.51 6.54
C GLU A 106 12.71 -26.01 6.96
N GLY A 107 13.43 -25.17 7.68
CA GLY A 107 14.80 -25.46 8.13
C GLY A 107 15.88 -25.25 7.08
N ALA A 108 15.53 -25.01 5.81
CA ALA A 108 16.53 -24.72 4.78
C ALA A 108 17.22 -23.36 5.03
N GLU A 109 18.49 -23.29 4.61
CA GLU A 109 19.27 -22.05 4.66
C GLU A 109 19.08 -21.26 3.36
N ILE A 110 18.76 -19.97 3.49
CA ILE A 110 18.71 -18.97 2.42
C ILE A 110 19.65 -17.84 2.80
N THR A 111 20.46 -17.39 1.85
CA THR A 111 21.43 -16.32 2.10
C THR A 111 21.06 -15.07 1.31
N PHE A 112 20.82 -13.96 2.00
CA PHE A 112 20.76 -12.65 1.34
C PHE A 112 22.17 -12.14 1.08
N VAL A 113 22.42 -11.72 -0.16
CA VAL A 113 23.74 -11.27 -0.62
C VAL A 113 23.64 -9.91 -1.27
N ARG A 114 24.78 -9.21 -1.30
CA ARG A 114 24.93 -7.98 -2.08
C ARG A 114 24.99 -8.34 -3.55
N GLY A 115 24.50 -7.46 -4.40
CA GLY A 115 24.53 -7.61 -5.85
C GLY A 115 23.21 -7.30 -6.51
N GLU A 116 23.17 -7.40 -7.82
CA GLU A 116 21.99 -7.15 -8.63
C GLU A 116 21.31 -8.45 -9.06
N GLU A 117 22.08 -9.53 -9.19
CA GLU A 117 21.60 -10.83 -9.67
C GLU A 117 22.20 -11.98 -8.86
N SER A 118 21.51 -13.11 -8.84
CA SER A 118 22.00 -14.39 -8.33
C SER A 118 21.48 -15.53 -9.20
N ASP A 119 22.35 -16.43 -9.57
CA ASP A 119 22.06 -17.64 -10.34
C ASP A 119 21.75 -18.88 -9.43
N ARG A 120 21.76 -18.68 -8.12
CA ARG A 120 21.57 -19.75 -7.14
C ARG A 120 20.22 -19.65 -6.44
N ALA A 121 19.53 -20.78 -6.30
CA ALA A 121 18.23 -20.87 -5.65
C ALA A 121 18.26 -20.66 -4.12
N ASP A 122 19.45 -20.72 -3.50
CA ASP A 122 19.66 -20.50 -2.07
C ASP A 122 20.27 -19.12 -1.75
N ARG A 123 20.48 -18.27 -2.76
CA ARG A 123 21.06 -16.92 -2.60
C ARG A 123 20.15 -15.87 -3.22
N PHE A 124 19.70 -14.93 -2.41
CA PHE A 124 18.77 -13.89 -2.82
C PHE A 124 19.44 -12.53 -2.82
N VAL A 125 19.15 -11.76 -3.85
CA VAL A 125 19.42 -10.33 -3.94
C VAL A 125 18.12 -9.54 -3.79
N THR A 126 18.23 -8.27 -3.45
CA THR A 126 17.08 -7.36 -3.36
C THR A 126 17.38 -6.04 -4.05
N ASN A 127 16.34 -5.30 -4.38
CA ASN A 127 16.45 -3.93 -4.89
C ASN A 127 16.84 -2.91 -3.80
N TYR A 128 17.23 -3.38 -2.60
CA TYR A 128 17.63 -2.56 -1.47
C TYR A 128 19.06 -2.91 -1.04
N PRO A 129 20.10 -2.26 -1.60
CA PRO A 129 21.50 -2.57 -1.33
C PRO A 129 21.90 -2.56 0.16
N PRO A 130 21.33 -1.67 1.04
CA PRO A 130 21.67 -1.67 2.45
C PRO A 130 21.10 -2.84 3.26
N LEU A 131 20.28 -3.72 2.68
CA LEU A 131 19.60 -4.81 3.40
C LEU A 131 20.55 -5.58 4.32
N VAL A 132 21.68 -6.04 3.77
CA VAL A 132 22.65 -6.83 4.53
C VAL A 132 23.25 -6.03 5.70
N ASP A 133 23.44 -4.72 5.55
CA ASP A 133 23.96 -3.86 6.63
C ASP A 133 22.98 -3.70 7.78
N GLU A 134 21.71 -3.59 7.47
CA GLU A 134 20.64 -3.23 8.39
C GLU A 134 20.04 -4.44 9.12
N LEU A 135 20.15 -5.65 8.55
CA LEU A 135 19.75 -6.87 9.23
C LEU A 135 20.67 -7.17 10.42
N ALA A 136 20.08 -7.69 11.49
CA ALA A 136 20.77 -8.21 12.66
C ALA A 136 20.38 -9.69 12.91
N VAL A 137 21.22 -10.41 13.63
CA VAL A 137 20.92 -11.81 14.04
C VAL A 137 19.66 -11.81 14.91
N GLY A 138 18.71 -12.65 14.56
CA GLY A 138 17.40 -12.74 15.20
C GLY A 138 16.28 -11.98 14.50
N ASP A 139 16.60 -11.11 13.52
CA ASP A 139 15.57 -10.41 12.75
C ASP A 139 14.76 -11.38 11.89
N ALA A 140 13.47 -11.09 11.79
CA ALA A 140 12.58 -11.79 10.88
C ALA A 140 12.62 -11.16 9.49
N VAL A 141 12.68 -12.01 8.45
CA VAL A 141 12.52 -11.59 7.05
C VAL A 141 11.28 -12.28 6.51
N MET A 142 10.29 -11.50 6.13
CA MET A 142 9.02 -12.00 5.60
C MET A 142 8.92 -11.72 4.11
N ILE A 143 8.55 -12.72 3.32
CA ILE A 143 8.45 -12.65 1.87
C ILE A 143 7.01 -12.99 1.47
N ALA A 144 6.56 -12.49 0.31
CA ALA A 144 5.23 -12.76 -0.23
C ALA A 144 4.11 -12.43 0.78
N ASP A 145 4.13 -11.18 1.29
CA ASP A 145 3.17 -10.66 2.26
C ASP A 145 3.04 -11.55 3.53
N GLY A 146 4.18 -12.10 3.97
CA GLY A 146 4.29 -12.90 5.19
C GLY A 146 3.94 -14.38 5.03
N THR A 147 3.68 -14.87 3.81
CA THR A 147 3.41 -16.29 3.58
C THR A 147 4.66 -17.16 3.74
N VAL A 148 5.85 -16.61 3.52
CA VAL A 148 7.14 -17.24 3.81
C VAL A 148 7.89 -16.39 4.82
N SER A 149 8.42 -17.03 5.86
CA SER A 149 9.15 -16.38 6.94
C SER A 149 10.51 -17.03 7.17
N LEU A 150 11.53 -16.18 7.33
CA LEU A 150 12.88 -16.58 7.65
C LEU A 150 13.35 -15.83 8.91
N VAL A 151 14.36 -16.36 9.58
CA VAL A 151 15.05 -15.69 10.68
C VAL A 151 16.55 -15.63 10.38
N VAL A 152 17.16 -14.47 10.62
CA VAL A 152 18.60 -14.26 10.43
C VAL A 152 19.35 -15.02 11.51
N GLU A 153 20.20 -15.99 11.13
CA GLU A 153 21.01 -16.79 12.06
C GLU A 153 22.45 -16.31 12.18
N SER A 154 23.02 -15.80 11.08
CA SER A 154 24.37 -15.25 11.09
C SER A 154 24.52 -14.18 10.00
N LYS A 155 25.52 -13.33 10.18
CA LYS A 155 25.79 -12.20 9.30
C LYS A 155 27.27 -11.92 9.18
N THR A 156 27.70 -11.54 7.99
CA THR A 156 29.01 -10.97 7.70
C THR A 156 28.85 -9.56 7.09
N SER A 157 29.93 -8.94 6.61
CA SER A 157 29.85 -7.68 5.85
C SER A 157 29.08 -7.81 4.52
N ASP A 158 29.04 -9.01 3.92
CA ASP A 158 28.62 -9.21 2.53
C ASP A 158 27.37 -10.09 2.39
N GLU A 159 27.02 -10.83 3.44
CA GLU A 159 25.89 -11.75 3.40
C GLU A 159 25.18 -11.88 4.77
N ALA A 160 23.88 -12.16 4.73
CA ALA A 160 23.06 -12.54 5.88
C ALA A 160 22.44 -13.91 5.63
N ARG A 161 22.78 -14.89 6.48
CA ARG A 161 22.25 -16.27 6.41
C ARG A 161 21.00 -16.37 7.26
N CYS A 162 19.96 -16.87 6.63
CA CYS A 162 18.64 -16.99 7.25
C CYS A 162 18.18 -18.44 7.18
N ARG A 163 17.48 -18.87 8.20
CA ARG A 163 16.78 -20.16 8.20
C ARG A 163 15.31 -19.96 7.92
N VAL A 164 14.74 -20.78 7.06
CA VAL A 164 13.30 -20.82 6.77
C VAL A 164 12.55 -21.33 8.00
N VAL A 165 11.64 -20.52 8.53
CA VAL A 165 10.75 -20.84 9.66
C VAL A 165 9.37 -21.25 9.18
N GLN A 166 8.83 -20.51 8.22
CA GLN A 166 7.57 -20.83 7.57
C GLN A 166 7.83 -21.09 6.09
N PRO A 167 7.60 -22.34 5.63
CA PRO A 167 7.87 -22.75 4.25
C PRO A 167 6.83 -22.23 3.26
N GLY A 168 7.18 -22.21 1.98
CA GLY A 168 6.27 -21.92 0.88
C GLY A 168 6.99 -21.45 -0.38
N PRO A 169 6.22 -21.28 -1.48
CA PRO A 169 6.77 -20.83 -2.75
C PRO A 169 7.02 -19.34 -2.74
N ILE A 170 8.17 -18.93 -3.28
CA ILE A 170 8.51 -17.53 -3.54
C ILE A 170 8.84 -17.33 -5.01
N ARG A 171 8.50 -16.16 -5.53
CA ARG A 171 8.71 -15.78 -6.94
C ARG A 171 9.62 -14.56 -7.05
N SER A 172 10.20 -14.39 -8.24
CA SER A 172 10.93 -13.17 -8.58
C SER A 172 10.11 -11.92 -8.26
N ARG A 173 10.79 -10.89 -7.78
CA ARG A 173 10.24 -9.55 -7.49
C ARG A 173 9.16 -9.49 -6.41
N GLN A 174 8.95 -10.56 -5.65
CA GLN A 174 8.04 -10.52 -4.50
C GLN A 174 8.53 -9.54 -3.43
N GLY A 175 7.57 -8.96 -2.69
CA GLY A 175 7.83 -8.04 -1.60
C GLY A 175 8.57 -8.71 -0.45
N VAL A 176 9.51 -7.98 0.13
CA VAL A 176 10.25 -8.33 1.35
C VAL A 176 9.86 -7.35 2.44
N ASN A 177 9.39 -7.86 3.56
CA ASN A 177 9.05 -7.10 4.75
C ASN A 177 10.04 -7.46 5.86
N LEU A 178 10.45 -6.47 6.62
CA LEU A 178 11.44 -6.59 7.69
C LEU A 178 10.83 -6.03 8.98
N PRO A 179 10.00 -6.82 9.68
CA PRO A 179 9.32 -6.36 10.88
C PRO A 179 10.30 -5.93 11.97
N GLY A 180 10.15 -4.69 12.45
CA GLY A 180 10.99 -4.13 13.53
C GLY A 180 12.38 -3.68 13.12
N VAL A 181 12.82 -3.92 11.88
CA VAL A 181 14.12 -3.45 11.38
C VAL A 181 14.02 -1.96 11.02
N LYS A 182 14.93 -1.16 11.55
CA LYS A 182 15.01 0.27 11.21
C LYS A 182 15.72 0.44 9.87
N LEU A 183 14.97 0.82 8.87
CA LEU A 183 15.46 1.02 7.51
C LEU A 183 15.88 2.48 7.29
N SER A 184 17.03 2.67 6.63
CA SER A 184 17.52 4.00 6.22
C SER A 184 16.91 4.50 4.91
N VAL A 185 16.07 3.67 4.27
CA VAL A 185 15.40 4.02 3.01
C VAL A 185 14.60 5.32 3.14
N PRO A 186 14.70 6.26 2.19
CA PRO A 186 13.88 7.48 2.20
C PRO A 186 12.38 7.15 2.15
N ALA A 187 11.53 8.01 2.74
CA ALA A 187 10.08 7.85 2.73
C ALA A 187 9.48 7.84 1.30
N MET A 188 10.11 8.55 0.38
CA MET A 188 9.73 8.62 -1.03
C MET A 188 10.93 8.27 -1.90
N SER A 189 10.73 7.36 -2.84
CA SER A 189 11.66 7.09 -3.93
C SER A 189 11.67 8.26 -4.94
N GLN A 190 12.65 8.27 -5.84
CA GLN A 190 12.66 9.25 -6.94
C GLN A 190 11.39 9.16 -7.80
N THR A 191 10.88 7.96 -8.01
CA THR A 191 9.62 7.73 -8.73
C THR A 191 8.42 8.29 -7.97
N ASP A 192 8.39 8.15 -6.64
CA ASP A 192 7.30 8.72 -5.83
C ASP A 192 7.29 10.25 -5.89
N TRP A 193 8.47 10.90 -5.93
CA TRP A 193 8.56 12.35 -6.16
C TRP A 193 7.93 12.75 -7.49
N GLN A 194 8.24 12.05 -8.58
CA GLN A 194 7.67 12.31 -9.90
C GLN A 194 6.15 12.10 -9.91
N HIS A 195 5.67 11.02 -9.27
CA HIS A 195 4.24 10.73 -9.14
C HIS A 195 3.50 11.80 -8.31
N ALA A 196 4.12 12.29 -7.23
CA ALA A 196 3.54 13.35 -6.41
C ALA A 196 3.47 14.69 -7.17
N GLU A 197 4.48 15.03 -7.97
CA GLU A 197 4.47 16.21 -8.85
C GLU A 197 3.37 16.08 -9.92
N TRP A 198 3.25 14.91 -10.55
CA TRP A 198 2.16 14.64 -11.48
C TRP A 198 0.80 14.76 -10.79
N ALA A 199 0.61 14.16 -9.62
CA ALA A 199 -0.65 14.24 -8.87
C ALA A 199 -1.04 15.68 -8.55
N ALA A 200 -0.06 16.52 -8.20
CA ALA A 200 -0.28 17.95 -7.97
C ALA A 200 -0.76 18.68 -9.24
N ALA A 201 -0.11 18.43 -10.38
CA ALA A 201 -0.44 19.04 -11.66
C ALA A 201 -1.78 18.54 -12.22
N ALA A 202 -2.07 17.26 -12.04
CA ALA A 202 -3.31 16.62 -12.49
C ALA A 202 -4.54 16.96 -11.64
N GLY A 203 -4.37 17.70 -10.53
CA GLY A 203 -5.49 18.14 -9.69
C GLY A 203 -6.08 17.00 -8.86
N ALA A 204 -5.25 16.10 -8.33
CA ALA A 204 -5.66 15.10 -7.35
C ALA A 204 -6.23 15.78 -6.09
N ASP A 205 -7.22 15.14 -5.46
CA ASP A 205 -7.82 15.65 -4.21
C ASP A 205 -7.04 15.16 -2.99
N PHE A 206 -6.47 13.97 -3.09
CA PHE A 206 -5.65 13.35 -2.05
C PHE A 206 -4.41 12.71 -2.66
N VAL A 207 -3.31 12.71 -1.90
CA VAL A 207 -2.10 11.92 -2.20
C VAL A 207 -1.76 11.11 -0.96
N SER A 208 -1.69 9.78 -1.07
CA SER A 208 -1.29 8.95 0.07
C SER A 208 0.18 8.58 0.02
N LEU A 209 0.80 8.62 1.20
CA LEU A 209 2.20 8.28 1.42
C LEU A 209 2.29 6.90 2.06
N SER A 210 2.93 5.95 1.38
CA SER A 210 3.16 4.59 1.86
C SER A 210 4.33 4.53 2.85
N PHE A 211 4.29 3.55 3.74
CA PHE A 211 5.36 3.23 4.71
C PHE A 211 5.80 4.42 5.59
N VAL A 212 4.86 5.27 5.96
CA VAL A 212 5.12 6.39 6.88
C VAL A 212 5.65 5.89 8.20
N ARG A 213 6.71 6.54 8.73
CA ARG A 213 7.33 6.25 10.03
C ARG A 213 7.33 7.45 10.96
N SER A 214 7.28 8.65 10.40
CA SER A 214 7.38 9.90 11.16
C SER A 214 6.54 11.03 10.57
N PRO A 215 6.16 12.04 11.37
CA PRO A 215 5.42 13.22 10.88
C PRO A 215 6.23 14.05 9.86
N VAL A 216 7.57 13.99 9.92
CA VAL A 216 8.44 14.74 9.01
C VAL A 216 8.22 14.28 7.56
N GLU A 217 8.03 12.98 7.33
CA GLU A 217 7.79 12.41 6.01
C GLU A 217 6.47 12.94 5.41
N VAL A 218 5.43 13.04 6.23
CA VAL A 218 4.15 13.64 5.85
C VAL A 218 4.31 15.10 5.48
N THR A 219 5.03 15.86 6.31
CA THR A 219 5.26 17.29 6.10
C THR A 219 6.07 17.56 4.82
N LEU A 220 7.04 16.71 4.49
CA LEU A 220 7.81 16.82 3.24
C LEU A 220 6.91 16.70 2.00
N LEU A 221 6.02 15.70 1.97
CA LEU A 221 5.08 15.56 0.86
C LEU A 221 4.11 16.74 0.80
N GLU A 222 3.61 17.20 1.95
CA GLU A 222 2.71 18.36 1.99
C GLU A 222 3.39 19.63 1.45
N GLN A 223 4.65 19.86 1.80
CA GLN A 223 5.44 20.99 1.29
C GLN A 223 5.63 20.89 -0.22
N LEU A 224 5.93 19.70 -0.77
CA LEU A 224 6.00 19.49 -2.22
C LEU A 224 4.69 19.91 -2.90
N LEU A 225 3.55 19.36 -2.44
CA LEU A 225 2.25 19.64 -3.02
C LEU A 225 1.92 21.14 -2.98
N ARG A 226 2.19 21.80 -1.86
CA ARG A 226 1.99 23.25 -1.70
C ARG A 226 2.87 24.09 -2.65
N THR A 227 4.15 23.71 -2.80
CA THR A 227 5.06 24.44 -3.71
C THR A 227 4.67 24.28 -5.17
N ARG A 228 3.95 23.21 -5.52
CA ARG A 228 3.34 23.00 -6.85
C ARG A 228 1.95 23.65 -6.98
N GLY A 229 1.49 24.40 -5.97
CA GLY A 229 0.18 25.05 -5.98
C GLY A 229 -1.01 24.11 -5.79
N SER A 230 -0.77 22.85 -5.42
CA SER A 230 -1.82 21.86 -5.19
C SER A 230 -2.54 22.08 -3.86
N ARG A 231 -3.84 21.76 -3.84
CA ARG A 231 -4.68 21.72 -2.65
C ARG A 231 -4.90 20.29 -2.13
N ALA A 232 -4.25 19.30 -2.74
CA ALA A 232 -4.36 17.90 -2.33
C ALA A 232 -3.96 17.74 -0.87
N ARG A 233 -4.71 16.92 -0.14
CA ARG A 233 -4.40 16.58 1.25
C ARG A 233 -3.59 15.29 1.30
N VAL A 234 -2.62 15.24 2.19
CA VAL A 234 -1.81 14.04 2.39
C VAL A 234 -2.56 13.03 3.27
N ILE A 235 -2.66 11.79 2.80
CA ILE A 235 -3.16 10.63 3.57
C ILE A 235 -1.96 9.80 4.01
N ALA A 236 -1.68 9.75 5.31
CA ALA A 236 -0.61 8.92 5.85
C ALA A 236 -1.08 7.46 5.96
N LYS A 237 -0.35 6.53 5.34
CA LYS A 237 -0.64 5.09 5.44
C LYS A 237 0.11 4.51 6.63
N ILE A 238 -0.65 3.95 7.56
CA ILE A 238 -0.09 3.26 8.74
C ILE A 238 0.10 1.80 8.36
N GLU A 239 1.35 1.46 8.03
CA GLU A 239 1.81 0.16 7.53
C GLU A 239 2.96 -0.41 8.34
N LYS A 240 3.62 0.43 9.13
CA LYS A 240 4.81 0.11 9.92
C LYS A 240 4.55 0.25 11.42
N ARG A 241 5.27 -0.55 12.22
CA ARG A 241 5.19 -0.45 13.68
C ARG A 241 5.61 0.93 14.19
N GLU A 242 6.66 1.51 13.60
CA GLU A 242 7.12 2.86 13.93
C GLU A 242 6.02 3.92 13.73
N ALA A 243 5.15 3.74 12.73
CA ALA A 243 4.01 4.63 12.53
C ALA A 243 2.98 4.50 13.67
N VAL A 244 2.79 3.30 14.22
CA VAL A 244 1.90 3.09 15.38
C VAL A 244 2.49 3.71 16.65
N ASP A 245 3.82 3.69 16.79
CA ASP A 245 4.53 4.29 17.92
C ASP A 245 4.50 5.82 17.84
N ASN A 246 4.53 6.42 16.64
CA ASN A 246 4.48 7.86 16.38
C ASN A 246 3.07 8.35 15.96
N LEU A 247 2.03 7.59 16.28
CA LEU A 247 0.69 7.74 15.68
C LEU A 247 0.10 9.14 15.83
N GLU A 248 0.12 9.69 17.04
CA GLU A 248 -0.50 10.98 17.35
C GLU A 248 0.14 12.11 16.51
N ALA A 249 1.47 12.15 16.44
CA ALA A 249 2.20 13.16 15.69
C ALA A 249 1.98 13.02 14.15
N ILE A 250 1.88 11.78 13.65
CA ILE A 250 1.57 11.52 12.24
C ILE A 250 0.15 11.96 11.91
N VAL A 251 -0.84 11.62 12.76
CA VAL A 251 -2.25 12.01 12.56
C VAL A 251 -2.40 13.52 12.58
N GLU A 252 -1.71 14.22 13.49
CA GLU A 252 -1.73 15.69 13.57
C GLU A 252 -1.21 16.32 12.26
N ALA A 253 -0.08 15.84 11.75
CA ALA A 253 0.57 16.35 10.54
C ALA A 253 -0.22 16.02 9.26
N ALA A 254 -0.96 14.90 9.21
CA ALA A 254 -1.64 14.45 8.01
C ALA A 254 -3.00 15.12 7.77
N GLY A 255 -3.44 15.17 6.52
CA GLY A 255 -4.79 15.53 6.14
C GLY A 255 -5.83 14.43 6.42
N GLY A 256 -5.37 13.19 6.57
CA GLY A 256 -6.13 12.00 6.94
C GLY A 256 -5.19 10.79 7.04
N VAL A 257 -5.74 9.64 7.42
CA VAL A 257 -4.96 8.42 7.65
C VAL A 257 -5.60 7.23 6.92
N MET A 258 -4.78 6.28 6.49
CA MET A 258 -5.21 4.98 6.00
C MET A 258 -4.64 3.87 6.88
N VAL A 259 -5.51 3.03 7.42
CA VAL A 259 -5.12 1.77 8.07
C VAL A 259 -4.93 0.73 6.97
N ALA A 260 -3.69 0.46 6.60
CA ALA A 260 -3.35 -0.52 5.57
C ALA A 260 -3.16 -1.90 6.21
N ARG A 261 -4.27 -2.60 6.42
CA ARG A 261 -4.32 -3.82 7.24
C ARG A 261 -3.45 -4.95 6.71
N GLY A 262 -3.28 -5.05 5.39
CA GLY A 262 -2.41 -6.06 4.78
C GLY A 262 -0.96 -5.89 5.23
N ASP A 263 -0.34 -4.75 4.92
CA ASP A 263 1.07 -4.49 5.24
C ASP A 263 1.30 -4.38 6.76
N LEU A 264 0.40 -3.71 7.49
CA LEU A 264 0.50 -3.59 8.94
C LEU A 264 0.35 -4.96 9.64
N GLY A 265 -0.42 -5.90 9.08
CA GLY A 265 -0.58 -7.26 9.59
C GLY A 265 0.69 -8.12 9.46
N VAL A 266 1.57 -7.78 8.52
CA VAL A 266 2.90 -8.41 8.38
C VAL A 266 3.89 -7.82 9.40
N GLU A 267 3.73 -6.54 9.76
CA GLU A 267 4.60 -5.83 10.70
C GLU A 267 4.22 -6.05 12.18
N THR A 268 3.00 -6.50 12.44
CA THR A 268 2.46 -6.69 13.79
C THR A 268 1.82 -8.06 13.91
N ASP A 269 1.64 -8.55 15.14
CA ASP A 269 0.87 -9.77 15.36
C ASP A 269 -0.57 -9.60 14.84
N VAL A 270 -1.01 -10.52 13.98
CA VAL A 270 -2.36 -10.54 13.39
C VAL A 270 -3.45 -10.52 14.47
N ALA A 271 -3.23 -11.16 15.61
CA ALA A 271 -4.17 -11.16 16.72
C ALA A 271 -4.33 -9.76 17.35
N SER A 272 -3.31 -8.91 17.28
CA SER A 272 -3.35 -7.53 17.81
C SER A 272 -3.98 -6.52 16.83
N MET A 273 -4.07 -6.86 15.54
CA MET A 273 -4.54 -5.97 14.47
C MET A 273 -5.88 -5.26 14.77
N PRO A 274 -6.94 -5.94 15.25
CA PRO A 274 -8.19 -5.26 15.56
C PRO A 274 -8.06 -4.17 16.62
N MET A 275 -7.17 -4.36 17.60
CA MET A 275 -6.92 -3.37 18.66
C MET A 275 -6.12 -2.17 18.13
N VAL A 276 -5.11 -2.43 17.28
CA VAL A 276 -4.32 -1.39 16.62
C VAL A 276 -5.23 -0.55 15.71
N GLN A 277 -6.07 -1.16 14.89
CA GLN A 277 -7.05 -0.47 14.06
C GLN A 277 -7.98 0.44 14.90
N LYS A 278 -8.52 -0.07 16.00
CA LYS A 278 -9.38 0.71 16.90
C LYS A 278 -8.62 1.89 17.53
N ARG A 279 -7.35 1.71 17.90
CA ARG A 279 -6.49 2.79 18.41
C ARG A 279 -6.33 3.87 17.35
N ILE A 280 -5.97 3.50 16.11
CA ILE A 280 -5.79 4.45 15.01
C ILE A 280 -7.10 5.25 14.78
N ILE A 281 -8.24 4.57 14.68
CA ILE A 281 -9.54 5.24 14.48
C ILE A 281 -9.82 6.23 15.61
N ARG A 282 -9.58 5.84 16.86
CA ARG A 282 -9.81 6.70 18.04
C ARG A 282 -8.95 7.94 18.01
N VAL A 283 -7.64 7.80 17.70
CA VAL A 283 -6.73 8.93 17.58
C VAL A 283 -7.17 9.85 16.43
N CYS A 284 -7.52 9.31 15.27
CA CYS A 284 -8.06 10.12 14.17
C CYS A 284 -9.31 10.91 14.58
N GLN A 285 -10.22 10.31 15.36
CA GLN A 285 -11.41 10.99 15.87
C GLN A 285 -11.04 12.14 16.83
N GLN A 286 -10.05 11.95 17.71
CA GLN A 286 -9.58 13.00 18.63
C GLN A 286 -9.01 14.20 17.87
N PHE A 287 -8.28 13.96 16.79
CA PHE A 287 -7.71 15.00 15.93
C PHE A 287 -8.67 15.48 14.83
N GLN A 288 -9.91 14.98 14.79
CA GLN A 288 -10.91 15.30 13.75
C GLN A 288 -10.40 15.05 12.33
N LYS A 289 -9.61 13.99 12.14
CA LYS A 289 -9.07 13.58 10.85
C LYS A 289 -9.87 12.41 10.26
N PRO A 290 -10.13 12.41 8.94
CA PRO A 290 -10.73 11.25 8.29
C PRO A 290 -9.80 10.04 8.36
N VAL A 291 -10.41 8.85 8.48
CA VAL A 291 -9.68 7.58 8.48
C VAL A 291 -10.26 6.64 7.43
N ILE A 292 -9.40 6.11 6.58
CA ILE A 292 -9.71 5.07 5.61
C ILE A 292 -9.31 3.74 6.21
N VAL A 293 -10.21 2.76 6.20
CA VAL A 293 -9.87 1.38 6.58
C VAL A 293 -9.79 0.57 5.29
N ALA A 294 -8.57 0.18 4.92
CA ALA A 294 -8.35 -0.62 3.73
C ALA A 294 -8.75 -2.09 3.97
N THR A 295 -9.08 -2.79 2.88
CA THR A 295 -9.30 -4.25 2.91
C THR A 295 -8.04 -4.98 3.33
N GLN A 296 -8.22 -6.22 3.76
CA GLN A 296 -7.14 -7.10 4.16
C GLN A 296 -6.61 -7.86 2.95
#